data_0ada3315b7553d015c5153fd754118be
#
_entry.id   0ada3315b7553d015c5153fd754118be
#
_cell.length_a   1.000
_cell.length_b   1.000
_cell.length_c   1.000
_cell.angle_alpha   90.00
_cell.angle_beta   90.00
_cell.angle_gamma   90.00
#
_symmetry.space_group_name_H-M   'P 1'
#
loop_
_entity.id
_entity.type
_entity.pdbx_description
1 polymer ?
#
loop_
_entity_poly.entity_id
_entity_poly.type
_entity_poly.pdbx_seq_one_letter_code
_entity_poly.pdbx_strand_id
1 'polypeptide(L)'
;MRPEKPTIVEDVKIRLNNSPFLIVVEYGGMNVNHFAELRNRLGTAGASLTVVKNTFLRRSIKDAGYPELDAHLTGQTAFVVGEKDICASAKILKTFSAEFEKPKIRVAILDNSILDTDQVLALADLPSKEVLQAQLLGLLLQPATQLVRTLNEPAASLARVLAAKVKEAGVQAEAEVSAEAEVETSAEPAAE
;
A
#
# COMPACT_ATOMS: atom_id res chain seq x y z
N MET A 1 31.21 -18.53 -28.83
CA MET A 1 30.08 -18.43 -27.87
C MET A 1 28.84 -18.92 -28.57
N ARG A 2 27.92 -19.64 -27.88
CA ARG A 2 26.65 -20.06 -28.52
C ARG A 2 25.82 -18.83 -28.86
N PRO A 3 25.22 -18.73 -30.06
CA PRO A 3 24.49 -17.54 -30.51
C PRO A 3 23.24 -17.19 -29.65
N GLU A 4 22.73 -18.17 -28.91
CA GLU A 4 21.56 -18.01 -28.03
C GLU A 4 21.83 -17.15 -26.77
N LYS A 5 23.10 -17.03 -26.34
CA LYS A 5 23.44 -16.26 -25.12
C LYS A 5 23.26 -14.75 -25.26
N PRO A 6 23.65 -14.09 -26.37
CA PRO A 6 23.40 -12.66 -26.54
C PRO A 6 21.91 -12.37 -26.58
N THR A 7 21.09 -13.20 -27.26
CA THR A 7 19.64 -12.99 -27.35
C THR A 7 18.98 -12.97 -25.98
N ILE A 8 19.35 -13.88 -25.05
CA ILE A 8 18.82 -13.89 -23.67
C ILE A 8 19.21 -12.62 -22.93
N VAL A 9 20.44 -12.14 -23.11
CA VAL A 9 20.91 -10.89 -22.47
C VAL A 9 20.17 -9.70 -23.03
N GLU A 10 19.91 -9.67 -24.34
CA GLU A 10 19.13 -8.61 -25.01
C GLU A 10 17.67 -8.61 -24.52
N ASP A 11 17.01 -9.77 -24.41
CA ASP A 11 15.65 -9.87 -23.89
C ASP A 11 15.55 -9.36 -22.44
N VAL A 12 16.50 -9.73 -21.59
CA VAL A 12 16.56 -9.21 -20.21
C VAL A 12 16.80 -7.71 -20.20
N LYS A 13 17.69 -7.20 -21.05
CA LYS A 13 17.98 -5.78 -21.17
C LYS A 13 16.76 -4.97 -21.63
N ILE A 14 16.00 -5.47 -22.60
CA ILE A 14 14.76 -4.82 -23.06
C ILE A 14 13.75 -4.72 -21.90
N ARG A 15 13.58 -5.80 -21.13
CA ARG A 15 12.68 -5.80 -19.96
C ARG A 15 13.15 -4.84 -18.87
N LEU A 16 14.45 -4.75 -18.61
CA LEU A 16 15.02 -3.82 -17.64
C LEU A 16 14.84 -2.36 -18.09
N ASN A 17 15.08 -2.06 -19.35
CA ASN A 17 14.92 -0.70 -19.86
C ASN A 17 13.46 -0.21 -19.88
N ASN A 18 12.50 -1.13 -20.05
CA ASN A 18 11.08 -0.83 -20.01
C ASN A 18 10.53 -0.68 -18.59
N SER A 19 11.34 -1.01 -17.58
CA SER A 19 10.89 -1.05 -16.18
C SER A 19 11.60 0.01 -15.34
N PRO A 20 10.88 0.85 -14.59
CA PRO A 20 11.47 1.83 -13.69
C PRO A 20 12.11 1.20 -12.45
N PHE A 21 11.81 -0.05 -12.16
CA PHE A 21 12.32 -0.75 -10.98
C PHE A 21 12.69 -2.21 -11.27
N LEU A 22 13.62 -2.72 -10.47
CA LEU A 22 14.06 -4.11 -10.44
C LEU A 22 14.09 -4.58 -8.99
N ILE A 23 13.37 -5.66 -8.66
CA ILE A 23 13.46 -6.29 -7.33
C ILE A 23 14.09 -7.67 -7.50
N VAL A 24 15.14 -7.94 -6.74
CA VAL A 24 15.81 -9.23 -6.70
C VAL A 24 15.29 -10.02 -5.50
N VAL A 25 14.75 -11.20 -5.77
CA VAL A 25 14.19 -12.09 -4.75
C VAL A 25 14.88 -13.45 -4.79
N GLU A 26 15.00 -14.05 -3.62
CA GLU A 26 15.47 -15.43 -3.48
C GLU A 26 14.28 -16.38 -3.42
N TYR A 27 14.21 -17.31 -4.38
CA TYR A 27 13.10 -18.27 -4.49
C TYR A 27 13.46 -19.67 -4.02
N GLY A 28 14.64 -19.89 -3.46
CA GLY A 28 15.12 -21.20 -3.05
C GLY A 28 14.13 -21.94 -2.14
N GLY A 29 13.72 -23.16 -2.54
CA GLY A 29 12.78 -24.00 -1.81
C GLY A 29 11.30 -23.65 -1.96
N MET A 30 10.91 -22.85 -2.97
CA MET A 30 9.50 -22.64 -3.35
C MET A 30 8.99 -23.82 -4.19
N ASN A 31 7.72 -24.17 -3.97
CA ASN A 31 7.03 -25.18 -4.77
C ASN A 31 6.56 -24.57 -6.11
N VAL A 32 6.35 -25.41 -7.13
CA VAL A 32 5.90 -24.98 -8.47
C VAL A 32 4.55 -24.24 -8.40
N ASN A 33 3.63 -24.73 -7.56
CA ASN A 33 2.31 -24.11 -7.40
C ASN A 33 2.42 -22.71 -6.81
N HIS A 34 3.25 -22.53 -5.76
CA HIS A 34 3.50 -21.22 -5.14
C HIS A 34 4.13 -20.24 -6.13
N PHE A 35 5.02 -20.74 -6.99
CA PHE A 35 5.66 -19.93 -8.02
C PHE A 35 4.66 -19.47 -9.11
N ALA A 36 3.74 -20.35 -9.50
CA ALA A 36 2.68 -20.03 -10.45
C ALA A 36 1.70 -18.99 -9.86
N GLU A 37 1.32 -19.17 -8.59
CA GLU A 37 0.45 -18.25 -7.88
C GLU A 37 1.09 -16.87 -7.72
N LEU A 38 2.36 -16.80 -7.31
CA LEU A 38 3.11 -15.55 -7.21
C LEU A 38 3.16 -14.82 -8.56
N ARG A 39 3.41 -15.55 -9.64
CA ARG A 39 3.43 -14.99 -11.00
C ARG A 39 2.06 -14.43 -11.39
N ASN A 40 0.98 -15.11 -11.07
CA ASN A 40 -0.38 -14.65 -11.33
C ASN A 40 -0.69 -13.37 -10.53
N ARG A 41 -0.40 -13.34 -9.23
CA ARG A 41 -0.59 -12.15 -8.37
C ARG A 41 0.24 -10.96 -8.85
N LEU A 42 1.49 -11.17 -9.25
CA LEU A 42 2.34 -10.11 -9.82
C LEU A 42 1.83 -9.64 -11.19
N GLY A 43 1.31 -10.55 -12.01
CA GLY A 43 0.73 -10.22 -13.31
C GLY A 43 -0.46 -9.26 -13.19
N THR A 44 -1.31 -9.41 -12.18
CA THR A 44 -2.42 -8.47 -11.92
C THR A 44 -1.95 -7.06 -11.57
N ALA A 45 -0.76 -6.93 -10.94
CA ALA A 45 -0.13 -5.65 -10.63
C ALA A 45 0.70 -5.07 -11.79
N GLY A 46 0.77 -5.77 -12.94
CA GLY A 46 1.57 -5.35 -14.09
C GLY A 46 3.07 -5.58 -13.91
N ALA A 47 3.44 -6.51 -13.01
CA ALA A 47 4.82 -6.93 -12.80
C ALA A 47 5.04 -8.35 -13.33
N SER A 48 6.24 -8.63 -13.82
CA SER A 48 6.63 -9.96 -14.31
C SER A 48 7.77 -10.55 -13.48
N LEU A 49 7.61 -11.83 -13.08
CA LEU A 49 8.62 -12.58 -12.38
C LEU A 49 9.37 -13.48 -13.37
N THR A 50 10.67 -13.28 -13.49
CA THR A 50 11.53 -14.04 -14.41
C THR A 50 12.72 -14.60 -13.65
N VAL A 51 13.07 -15.86 -13.97
CA VAL A 51 14.26 -16.53 -13.42
C VAL A 51 15.30 -16.57 -14.52
N VAL A 52 16.47 -15.99 -14.24
CA VAL A 52 17.60 -15.97 -15.16
C VAL A 52 18.88 -16.29 -14.40
N LYS A 53 19.86 -16.85 -15.09
CA LYS A 53 21.17 -17.11 -14.51
C LYS A 53 21.85 -15.81 -14.08
N ASN A 54 22.37 -15.74 -12.84
CA ASN A 54 22.98 -14.56 -12.25
C ASN A 54 24.06 -13.90 -13.14
N THR A 55 24.82 -14.71 -13.89
CA THR A 55 25.84 -14.20 -14.82
C THR A 55 25.26 -13.39 -15.98
N PHE A 56 24.06 -13.72 -16.45
CA PHE A 56 23.39 -12.95 -17.50
C PHE A 56 22.78 -11.69 -16.94
N LEU A 57 22.16 -11.78 -15.76
CA LEU A 57 21.61 -10.63 -15.06
C LEU A 57 22.69 -9.58 -14.75
N ARG A 58 23.86 -10.01 -14.25
CA ARG A 58 25.02 -9.12 -14.04
C ARG A 58 25.43 -8.35 -15.31
N ARG A 59 25.50 -9.04 -16.45
CA ARG A 59 25.85 -8.38 -17.71
C ARG A 59 24.78 -7.39 -18.13
N SER A 60 23.50 -7.79 -18.06
CA SER A 60 22.40 -6.91 -18.43
C SER A 60 22.33 -5.65 -17.57
N ILE A 61 22.59 -5.78 -16.25
CA ILE A 61 22.64 -4.67 -15.29
C ILE A 61 23.79 -3.71 -15.64
N LYS A 62 25.02 -4.24 -15.88
CA LYS A 62 26.17 -3.42 -16.27
C LYS A 62 25.95 -2.72 -17.61
N ASP A 63 25.39 -3.43 -18.60
CA ASP A 63 25.10 -2.88 -19.93
C ASP A 63 23.96 -1.83 -19.89
N ALA A 64 23.05 -1.93 -18.92
CA ALA A 64 21.95 -0.98 -18.72
C ALA A 64 22.35 0.24 -17.86
N GLY A 65 23.57 0.26 -17.30
CA GLY A 65 24.08 1.37 -16.49
C GLY A 65 23.54 1.44 -15.07
N TYR A 66 22.95 0.37 -14.57
CA TYR A 66 22.54 0.26 -13.16
C TYR A 66 23.73 0.02 -12.23
N PRO A 67 23.62 0.39 -10.93
CA PRO A 67 24.66 0.14 -9.96
C PRO A 67 24.97 -1.34 -9.78
N GLU A 68 26.20 -1.66 -9.40
CA GLU A 68 26.66 -3.04 -9.25
C GLU A 68 25.96 -3.75 -8.08
N LEU A 69 25.27 -4.85 -8.39
CA LEU A 69 24.59 -5.72 -7.41
C LEU A 69 25.35 -7.03 -7.15
N ASP A 70 26.63 -7.08 -7.47
CA ASP A 70 27.39 -8.35 -7.45
C ASP A 70 27.36 -9.08 -6.11
N ALA A 71 27.31 -8.34 -5.00
CA ALA A 71 27.23 -8.90 -3.65
C ALA A 71 25.89 -9.57 -3.34
N HIS A 72 24.79 -9.09 -3.94
CA HIS A 72 23.44 -9.58 -3.65
C HIS A 72 22.97 -10.69 -4.62
N LEU A 73 23.66 -10.87 -5.75
CA LEU A 73 23.34 -11.89 -6.76
C LEU A 73 24.02 -13.23 -6.45
N THR A 74 23.73 -13.80 -5.27
CA THR A 74 24.24 -15.11 -4.82
C THR A 74 23.09 -16.10 -4.65
N GLY A 75 23.31 -17.37 -5.03
CA GLY A 75 22.31 -18.43 -4.86
C GLY A 75 21.22 -18.43 -5.94
N GLN A 76 20.03 -18.91 -5.56
CA GLN A 76 18.86 -19.05 -6.45
C GLN A 76 18.05 -17.74 -6.44
N THR A 77 18.29 -16.90 -7.43
CA THR A 77 17.64 -15.58 -7.52
C THR A 77 16.69 -15.50 -8.71
N ALA A 78 15.57 -14.85 -8.49
CA ALA A 78 14.65 -14.40 -9.51
C ALA A 78 14.58 -12.87 -9.48
N PHE A 79 14.21 -12.26 -10.57
CA PHE A 79 13.99 -10.84 -10.62
C PHE A 79 12.56 -10.51 -11.02
N VAL A 80 12.03 -9.49 -10.39
CA VAL A 80 10.72 -8.92 -10.65
C VAL A 80 10.93 -7.56 -11.29
N VAL A 81 10.32 -7.35 -12.44
CA VAL A 81 10.28 -6.08 -13.17
C VAL A 81 8.83 -5.72 -13.45
N GLY A 82 8.52 -4.44 -13.51
CA GLY A 82 7.17 -3.99 -13.80
C GLY A 82 7.18 -2.57 -14.36
N GLU A 83 6.12 -2.25 -15.09
CA GLU A 83 5.98 -0.96 -15.77
C GLU A 83 5.28 0.09 -14.88
N LYS A 84 4.55 -0.37 -13.87
CA LYS A 84 3.68 0.48 -13.03
C LYS A 84 4.31 0.79 -11.66
N ASP A 85 3.63 0.41 -10.60
CA ASP A 85 3.98 0.79 -9.24
C ASP A 85 4.85 -0.26 -8.54
N ILE A 86 6.02 0.16 -8.06
CA ILE A 86 6.88 -0.66 -7.21
C ILE A 86 6.18 -1.03 -5.89
N CYS A 87 5.39 -0.09 -5.31
CA CYS A 87 4.69 -0.30 -4.04
C CYS A 87 3.68 -1.46 -4.13
N ALA A 88 2.92 -1.56 -5.22
CA ALA A 88 1.99 -2.66 -5.45
C ALA A 88 2.72 -4.01 -5.54
N SER A 89 3.83 -4.05 -6.29
CA SER A 89 4.65 -5.25 -6.45
C SER A 89 5.32 -5.66 -5.13
N ALA A 90 5.88 -4.71 -4.38
CA ALA A 90 6.49 -4.95 -3.07
C ALA A 90 5.46 -5.43 -2.03
N LYS A 91 4.25 -4.88 -2.05
CA LYS A 91 3.14 -5.31 -1.18
C LYS A 91 2.74 -6.76 -1.43
N ILE A 92 2.62 -7.16 -2.70
CA ILE A 92 2.33 -8.55 -3.07
C ILE A 92 3.44 -9.48 -2.59
N LEU A 93 4.71 -9.11 -2.79
CA LEU A 93 5.86 -9.89 -2.31
C LEU A 93 5.86 -10.01 -0.79
N LYS A 94 5.57 -8.93 -0.05
CA LYS A 94 5.48 -8.93 1.41
C LYS A 94 4.36 -9.84 1.91
N THR A 95 3.15 -9.71 1.34
CA THR A 95 2.00 -10.55 1.70
C THR A 95 2.28 -12.02 1.42
N PHE A 96 2.85 -12.31 0.25
CA PHE A 96 3.19 -13.68 -0.13
C PHE A 96 4.30 -14.26 0.76
N SER A 97 5.30 -13.46 1.12
CA SER A 97 6.36 -13.87 2.07
C SER A 97 5.80 -14.15 3.47
N ALA A 98 4.76 -13.45 3.90
CA ALA A 98 4.08 -13.71 5.17
C ALA A 98 3.24 -15.00 5.14
N GLU A 99 2.63 -15.34 3.99
CA GLU A 99 1.83 -16.57 3.82
C GLU A 99 2.69 -17.84 3.73
N PHE A 100 3.81 -17.76 3.00
CA PHE A 100 4.60 -18.93 2.61
C PHE A 100 6.07 -18.88 3.10
N GLU A 101 6.46 -17.89 3.92
CA GLU A 101 7.84 -17.64 4.39
C GLU A 101 8.86 -17.37 3.25
N LYS A 102 8.42 -17.41 2.00
CA LYS A 102 9.22 -17.21 0.77
C LYS A 102 8.36 -16.53 -0.30
N PRO A 103 8.93 -15.74 -1.23
CA PRO A 103 10.37 -15.46 -1.46
C PRO A 103 10.95 -14.45 -0.46
N LYS A 104 12.29 -14.49 -0.25
CA LYS A 104 12.98 -13.46 0.51
C LYS A 104 13.46 -12.36 -0.43
N ILE A 105 13.11 -11.13 -0.14
CA ILE A 105 13.59 -9.95 -0.86
C ILE A 105 15.05 -9.74 -0.45
N ARG A 106 15.96 -9.56 -1.41
CA ARG A 106 17.35 -9.26 -1.13
C ARG A 106 17.70 -7.80 -1.34
N VAL A 107 17.33 -7.28 -2.49
CA VAL A 107 17.68 -5.91 -2.88
C VAL A 107 16.69 -5.46 -3.94
N ALA A 108 16.44 -4.17 -4.03
CA ALA A 108 15.74 -3.57 -5.16
C ALA A 108 16.54 -2.40 -5.74
N ILE A 109 16.31 -2.10 -7.00
CA ILE A 109 16.78 -0.89 -7.65
C ILE A 109 15.55 -0.07 -8.04
N LEU A 110 15.55 1.19 -7.67
CA LEU A 110 14.55 2.17 -8.06
C LEU A 110 15.29 3.42 -8.56
N ASP A 111 15.04 3.83 -9.79
CA ASP A 111 15.63 5.05 -10.38
C ASP A 111 17.15 5.15 -10.13
N ASN A 112 17.91 4.08 -10.39
CA ASN A 112 19.36 3.96 -10.15
C ASN A 112 19.80 4.00 -8.68
N SER A 113 18.91 3.96 -7.71
CA SER A 113 19.22 3.82 -6.29
C SER A 113 19.08 2.37 -5.84
N ILE A 114 20.04 1.90 -5.04
CA ILE A 114 19.96 0.58 -4.42
C ILE A 114 19.16 0.71 -3.12
N LEU A 115 18.18 -0.15 -2.95
CA LEU A 115 17.33 -0.24 -1.76
C LEU A 115 17.56 -1.58 -1.07
N ASP A 116 17.91 -1.53 0.20
CA ASP A 116 18.05 -2.70 1.04
C ASP A 116 16.69 -3.33 1.39
N THR A 117 16.72 -4.54 1.91
CA THR A 117 15.53 -5.33 2.29
C THR A 117 14.56 -4.52 3.17
N ASP A 118 15.07 -3.81 4.19
CA ASP A 118 14.26 -3.04 5.13
C ASP A 118 13.56 -1.87 4.44
N GLN A 119 14.26 -1.21 3.51
CA GLN A 119 13.69 -0.11 2.72
C GLN A 119 12.60 -0.60 1.77
N VAL A 120 12.79 -1.78 1.16
CA VAL A 120 11.75 -2.37 0.29
C VAL A 120 10.51 -2.79 1.10
N LEU A 121 10.70 -3.28 2.32
CA LEU A 121 9.58 -3.59 3.21
C LEU A 121 8.83 -2.32 3.65
N ALA A 122 9.54 -1.22 3.89
CA ALA A 122 8.93 0.08 4.16
C ALA A 122 8.14 0.61 2.95
N LEU A 123 8.66 0.43 1.72
CA LEU A 123 7.93 0.76 0.48
C LEU A 123 6.65 -0.06 0.32
N ALA A 124 6.64 -1.31 0.76
CA ALA A 124 5.45 -2.16 0.72
C ALA A 124 4.32 -1.67 1.64
N ASP A 125 4.64 -0.90 2.68
CA ASP A 125 3.64 -0.31 3.58
C ASP A 125 3.07 1.00 3.04
N LEU A 126 3.69 1.59 2.00
CA LEU A 126 3.18 2.81 1.39
C LEU A 126 1.95 2.53 0.51
N PRO A 127 1.01 3.48 0.44
CA PRO A 127 -0.11 3.42 -0.49
C PRO A 127 0.36 3.63 -1.94
N SER A 128 -0.56 3.45 -2.89
CA SER A 128 -0.26 3.66 -4.32
C SER A 128 0.21 5.09 -4.60
N LYS A 129 0.94 5.27 -5.71
CA LYS A 129 1.47 6.57 -6.15
C LYS A 129 0.39 7.66 -6.21
N GLU A 130 -0.81 7.33 -6.68
CA GLU A 130 -1.91 8.28 -6.77
C GLU A 130 -2.37 8.78 -5.39
N VAL A 131 -2.46 7.86 -4.41
CA VAL A 131 -2.83 8.22 -3.03
C VAL A 131 -1.74 9.07 -2.37
N LEU A 132 -0.45 8.78 -2.60
CA LEU A 132 0.66 9.59 -2.12
C LEU A 132 0.63 11.00 -2.70
N GLN A 133 0.34 11.13 -4.00
CA GLN A 133 0.17 12.44 -4.64
C GLN A 133 -1.02 13.21 -4.05
N ALA A 134 -2.15 12.54 -3.83
CA ALA A 134 -3.31 13.15 -3.19
C ALA A 134 -3.02 13.62 -1.75
N GLN A 135 -2.29 12.81 -0.98
CA GLN A 135 -1.84 13.18 0.37
C GLN A 135 -0.92 14.40 0.34
N LEU A 136 0.03 14.43 -0.57
CA LEU A 136 0.95 15.57 -0.72
C LEU A 136 0.19 16.85 -1.07
N LEU A 137 -0.76 16.80 -2.01
CA LEU A 137 -1.63 17.94 -2.33
C LEU A 137 -2.48 18.36 -1.12
N GLY A 138 -3.01 17.39 -0.36
CA GLY A 138 -3.73 17.66 0.87
C GLY A 138 -2.87 18.36 1.92
N LEU A 139 -1.62 17.95 2.10
CA LEU A 139 -0.68 18.61 3.02
C LEU A 139 -0.34 20.05 2.59
N LEU A 140 -0.22 20.30 1.29
CA LEU A 140 0.00 21.66 0.77
C LEU A 140 -1.19 22.59 1.01
N LEU A 141 -2.42 22.05 0.98
CA LEU A 141 -3.64 22.82 1.27
C LEU A 141 -3.95 22.91 2.77
N GLN A 142 -3.29 22.11 3.61
CA GLN A 142 -3.56 22.02 5.04
C GLN A 142 -3.43 23.37 5.79
N PRO A 143 -2.41 24.23 5.55
CA PRO A 143 -2.31 25.52 6.22
C PRO A 143 -3.51 26.42 5.97
N ALA A 144 -3.99 26.48 4.72
CA ALA A 144 -5.16 27.28 4.36
C ALA A 144 -6.44 26.72 4.99
N THR A 145 -6.63 25.41 4.97
CA THR A 145 -7.80 24.77 5.57
C THR A 145 -7.81 24.89 7.09
N GLN A 146 -6.64 24.81 7.75
CA GLN A 146 -6.52 25.05 9.19
C GLN A 146 -6.91 26.48 9.57
N LEU A 147 -6.48 27.47 8.81
CA LEU A 147 -6.80 28.87 9.06
C LEU A 147 -8.30 29.11 8.94
N VAL A 148 -8.95 28.56 7.90
CA VAL A 148 -10.41 28.64 7.74
C VAL A 148 -11.14 27.92 8.87
N ARG A 149 -10.65 26.75 9.29
CA ARG A 149 -11.24 26.00 10.41
C ARG A 149 -11.16 26.80 11.71
N THR A 150 -10.01 27.37 12.07
CA THR A 150 -9.86 28.16 13.30
C THR A 150 -10.75 29.43 13.30
N LEU A 151 -10.99 30.04 12.14
CA LEU A 151 -11.92 31.16 12.03
C LEU A 151 -13.39 30.72 12.14
N ASN A 152 -13.74 29.55 11.67
CA ASN A 152 -15.12 29.03 11.70
C ASN A 152 -15.45 28.26 12.99
N GLU A 153 -14.45 27.83 13.76
CA GLU A 153 -14.63 27.01 14.95
C GLU A 153 -15.43 27.68 16.06
N PRO A 154 -15.27 29.01 16.36
CA PRO A 154 -16.09 29.67 17.35
C PRO A 154 -17.58 29.67 17.01
N ALA A 155 -17.94 29.88 15.74
CA ALA A 155 -19.33 29.85 15.30
C ALA A 155 -19.90 28.42 15.33
N ALA A 156 -19.11 27.42 14.90
CA ALA A 156 -19.49 26.02 14.90
C ALA A 156 -19.64 25.48 16.33
N SER A 157 -18.78 25.91 17.27
CA SER A 157 -18.87 25.48 18.68
C SER A 157 -20.11 26.02 19.36
N LEU A 158 -20.47 27.29 19.11
CA LEU A 158 -21.72 27.87 19.60
C LEU A 158 -22.94 27.13 19.06
N ALA A 159 -22.96 26.85 17.76
CA ALA A 159 -24.04 26.09 17.14
C ALA A 159 -24.20 24.66 17.73
N ARG A 160 -23.08 23.98 18.03
CA ARG A 160 -23.10 22.68 18.68
C ARG A 160 -23.65 22.74 20.10
N VAL A 161 -23.25 23.75 20.88
CA VAL A 161 -23.75 23.91 22.26
C VAL A 161 -25.25 24.22 22.25
N LEU A 162 -25.71 25.10 21.35
CA LEU A 162 -27.14 25.37 21.19
C LEU A 162 -27.92 24.13 20.74
N ALA A 163 -27.39 23.35 19.80
CA ALA A 163 -28.01 22.11 19.37
C ALA A 163 -28.05 21.05 20.49
N ALA A 164 -27.02 20.98 21.32
CA ALA A 164 -27.00 20.09 22.49
C ALA A 164 -28.06 20.50 23.53
N LYS A 165 -28.15 21.81 23.83
CA LYS A 165 -29.15 22.32 24.74
C LYS A 165 -30.58 22.10 24.27
N VAL A 166 -30.83 22.27 22.97
CA VAL A 166 -32.15 22.00 22.37
C VAL A 166 -32.49 20.52 22.47
N LYS A 167 -31.53 19.62 22.28
CA LYS A 167 -31.74 18.19 22.48
C LYS A 167 -32.02 17.82 23.93
N GLU A 168 -31.26 18.38 24.88
CA GLU A 168 -31.52 18.18 26.31
C GLU A 168 -32.89 18.72 26.73
N ALA A 169 -33.27 19.88 26.26
CA ALA A 169 -34.58 20.48 26.54
C ALA A 169 -35.72 19.68 25.86
N GLY A 170 -35.50 19.16 24.66
CA GLY A 170 -36.46 18.26 23.98
C GLY A 170 -36.67 16.93 24.70
N VAL A 171 -35.59 16.33 25.18
CA VAL A 171 -35.65 15.09 26.00
C VAL A 171 -36.32 15.34 27.35
N GLN A 172 -36.11 16.51 27.99
CA GLN A 172 -36.79 16.88 29.21
C GLN A 172 -38.28 17.15 29.00
N ALA A 173 -38.67 17.81 27.90
CA ALA A 173 -40.06 18.02 27.56
C ALA A 173 -40.81 16.71 27.25
N GLU A 174 -40.17 15.75 26.56
CA GLU A 174 -40.76 14.41 26.34
C GLU A 174 -40.84 13.61 27.64
N ALA A 175 -39.88 13.74 28.57
CA ALA A 175 -39.91 13.11 29.88
C ALA A 175 -41.01 13.70 30.81
N GLU A 176 -41.24 15.02 30.77
CA GLU A 176 -42.32 15.67 31.53
C GLU A 176 -43.70 15.28 30.97
N VAL A 177 -43.88 15.24 29.64
CA VAL A 177 -45.15 14.82 29.04
C VAL A 177 -45.45 13.32 29.29
N SER A 178 -44.42 12.46 29.35
CA SER A 178 -44.62 11.08 29.69
C SER A 178 -44.92 10.87 31.20
N ALA A 179 -44.35 11.71 32.07
CA ALA A 179 -44.62 11.68 33.51
C ALA A 179 -46.01 12.19 33.87
N GLU A 180 -46.51 13.24 33.16
CA GLU A 180 -47.89 13.72 33.33
C GLU A 180 -48.95 12.70 32.84
N ALA A 181 -48.62 11.97 31.73
CA ALA A 181 -49.52 10.93 31.20
C ALA A 181 -49.62 9.70 32.15
N GLU A 182 -48.57 9.35 32.88
CA GLU A 182 -48.63 8.27 33.89
C GLU A 182 -49.37 8.67 35.18
N VAL A 183 -49.38 9.95 35.53
CA VAL A 183 -50.11 10.45 36.73
C VAL A 183 -51.63 10.54 36.47
N GLU A 184 -52.08 10.88 35.24
CA GLU A 184 -53.50 10.89 34.88
C GLU A 184 -54.12 9.49 34.79
N THR A 185 -53.32 8.48 34.42
CA THR A 185 -53.82 7.11 34.34
C THR A 185 -53.92 6.40 35.69
N SER A 186 -53.30 6.96 36.74
CA SER A 186 -53.37 6.38 38.11
C SER A 186 -54.44 6.98 39.03
N ALA A 187 -55.23 7.99 38.52
CA ALA A 187 -56.18 8.76 39.32
C ALA A 187 -57.65 8.45 39.00
N GLU A 188 -57.97 7.32 38.43
CA GLU A 188 -59.39 6.92 38.30
C GLU A 188 -59.74 5.95 39.45
N PRO A 189 -60.56 6.43 40.41
CA PRO A 189 -60.87 5.62 41.56
C PRO A 189 -62.05 4.67 41.26
N ALA A 190 -61.96 3.49 41.83
CA ALA A 190 -63.05 2.55 41.99
C ALA A 190 -64.24 3.22 42.68
N ALA A 191 -65.36 3.32 41.97
CA ALA A 191 -66.66 3.50 42.53
C ALA A 191 -67.69 2.76 41.66
N GLU A 192 -68.02 1.56 42.03
CA GLU A 192 -69.35 0.96 42.36
C GLU A 192 -69.26 -0.54 42.39
#